data_30ab2187e7d6b2a86a90916b9d8cd4f7
#
_entry.id   30ab2187e7d6b2a86a90916b9d8cd4f7
#
_cell.length_a   1.000
_cell.length_b   1.000
_cell.length_c   1.000
_cell.angle_alpha   90.00
_cell.angle_beta   90.00
_cell.angle_gamma   90.00
#
_symmetry.space_group_name_H-M   'P 1'
#
loop_
_entity.id
_entity.type
_entity.pdbx_description
1 polymer ?
#
loop_
_entity_poly.entity_id
_entity_poly.type
_entity_poly.pdbx_seq_one_letter_code
_entity_poly.pdbx_strand_id
1 'polypeptide(L)'
;EQLPQKTKTVLEASDFDNQPENIGQDLASQLYGQNLNSSVSQLETFYENSYEYFLNYGLKLRRRFENEFDVIQAGNYFHETFDRLVKKLNKQHTDLADLSSIELEQMLNSVRNVMKDEGKYSQLMNDPFNQYLFKCLDHTTSKVAHNWRRSLKETPLRAKYSELSFGLGEKIKGLSLKVPDISGQHKVDLRGKMDRVDLANFNDKDQVL
;
A
#
# COMPACT_ATOMS: atom_id res chain seq x y z
N GLU A 1 -52.18 -1.12 28.83
CA GLU A 1 -51.54 -2.39 28.49
C GLU A 1 -50.10 -2.08 28.00
N GLN A 2 -49.10 -2.64 28.69
CA GLN A 2 -47.72 -2.48 28.28
C GLN A 2 -47.44 -3.41 27.06
N LEU A 3 -46.95 -2.85 25.98
CA LEU A 3 -46.54 -3.61 24.80
C LEU A 3 -45.43 -4.62 25.17
N PRO A 4 -45.49 -5.84 24.62
CA PRO A 4 -44.42 -6.81 24.81
C PRO A 4 -43.04 -6.23 24.41
N GLN A 5 -41.99 -6.54 25.17
CA GLN A 5 -40.64 -5.99 24.98
C GLN A 5 -40.17 -6.10 23.52
N LYS A 6 -40.43 -7.23 22.84
CA LYS A 6 -40.09 -7.43 21.44
C LYS A 6 -40.77 -6.45 20.49
N THR A 7 -42.04 -6.11 20.75
CA THR A 7 -42.82 -5.14 19.96
C THR A 7 -42.28 -3.73 20.16
N LYS A 8 -41.85 -3.40 21.37
CA LYS A 8 -41.24 -2.12 21.68
C LYS A 8 -39.90 -1.96 20.93
N THR A 9 -39.03 -2.98 20.94
CA THR A 9 -37.77 -2.96 20.21
C THR A 9 -37.96 -2.82 18.69
N VAL A 10 -39.01 -3.45 18.12
CA VAL A 10 -39.32 -3.30 16.67
C VAL A 10 -39.81 -1.88 16.35
N LEU A 11 -40.61 -1.27 17.21
CA LEU A 11 -41.07 0.11 17.02
C LEU A 11 -39.92 1.11 17.17
N GLU A 12 -39.05 0.92 18.16
CA GLU A 12 -37.86 1.73 18.35
C GLU A 12 -36.89 1.61 17.15
N ALA A 13 -36.81 0.43 16.52
CA ALA A 13 -36.00 0.21 15.32
C ALA A 13 -36.59 0.90 14.08
N SER A 14 -37.94 1.11 14.01
CA SER A 14 -38.57 1.85 12.91
C SER A 14 -38.31 3.36 12.96
N ASP A 15 -38.06 3.87 14.16
CA ASP A 15 -37.73 5.28 14.40
C ASP A 15 -36.21 5.53 14.38
N PHE A 16 -35.43 4.51 14.03
CA PHE A 16 -33.97 4.63 13.93
C PHE A 16 -33.58 5.61 12.84
N ASP A 17 -33.06 6.75 13.25
CA ASP A 17 -32.47 7.75 12.38
C ASP A 17 -30.98 7.43 12.23
N ASN A 18 -30.58 7.01 11.04
CA ASN A 18 -29.19 6.67 10.72
C ASN A 18 -28.32 7.95 10.56
N GLN A 19 -28.53 8.92 11.43
CA GLN A 19 -27.69 10.12 11.46
C GLN A 19 -26.32 9.77 12.10
N PRO A 20 -25.22 10.19 11.49
CA PRO A 20 -23.90 9.97 12.06
C PRO A 20 -23.73 10.77 13.35
N GLU A 21 -23.44 10.08 14.44
CA GLU A 21 -23.10 10.67 15.72
C GLU A 21 -21.60 10.65 15.96
N ASN A 22 -21.10 11.61 16.70
CA ASN A 22 -19.70 11.60 17.12
C ASN A 22 -19.49 10.51 18.17
N ILE A 23 -18.46 9.69 18.00
CA ILE A 23 -18.03 8.75 19.04
C ILE A 23 -17.50 9.54 20.24
N GLY A 24 -17.92 9.15 21.45
CA GLY A 24 -17.45 9.79 22.67
C GLY A 24 -15.94 9.62 22.87
N GLN A 25 -15.33 10.55 23.61
CA GLN A 25 -13.89 10.58 23.86
C GLN A 25 -13.35 9.27 24.46
N ASP A 26 -14.11 8.64 25.37
CA ASP A 26 -13.73 7.37 25.98
C ASP A 26 -13.64 6.25 24.97
N LEU A 27 -14.61 6.12 24.06
CA LEU A 27 -14.60 5.13 23.01
C LEU A 27 -13.49 5.40 21.97
N ALA A 28 -13.30 6.66 21.61
CA ALA A 28 -12.20 7.06 20.71
C ALA A 28 -10.83 6.70 21.32
N SER A 29 -10.63 6.95 22.61
CA SER A 29 -9.40 6.60 23.33
C SER A 29 -9.17 5.08 23.39
N GLN A 30 -10.23 4.29 23.54
CA GLN A 30 -10.14 2.82 23.51
C GLN A 30 -9.80 2.27 22.12
N LEU A 31 -10.36 2.85 21.05
CA LEU A 31 -10.15 2.40 19.67
C LEU A 31 -8.79 2.81 19.12
N TYR A 32 -8.34 4.02 19.41
CA TYR A 32 -7.17 4.62 18.75
C TYR A 32 -6.00 4.87 19.70
N GLY A 33 -6.21 4.77 21.00
CA GLY A 33 -5.21 5.08 22.02
C GLY A 33 -4.91 6.60 22.12
N GLN A 34 -3.96 6.96 22.97
CA GLN A 34 -3.52 8.35 23.13
C GLN A 34 -2.49 8.79 22.10
N ASN A 35 -1.76 7.83 21.52
CA ASN A 35 -0.77 8.05 20.47
C ASN A 35 -1.23 7.30 19.23
N LEU A 36 -1.59 8.03 18.18
CA LEU A 36 -2.07 7.44 16.93
C LEU A 36 -0.89 7.09 16.02
N ASN A 37 -0.77 5.81 15.68
CA ASN A 37 0.12 5.33 14.63
C ASN A 37 -0.68 5.23 13.31
N SER A 38 -0.42 6.13 12.39
CA SER A 38 -1.20 6.23 11.15
C SER A 38 -0.31 6.26 9.91
N SER A 39 -0.84 5.80 8.79
CA SER A 39 -0.25 6.05 7.48
C SER A 39 -0.85 7.31 6.87
N VAL A 40 -0.20 7.87 5.85
CA VAL A 40 -0.72 9.02 5.11
C VAL A 40 -2.10 8.70 4.53
N SER A 41 -2.27 7.53 3.90
CA SER A 41 -3.55 7.08 3.33
C SER A 41 -4.66 6.91 4.39
N GLN A 42 -4.32 6.52 5.61
CA GLN A 42 -5.28 6.50 6.71
C GLN A 42 -5.77 7.90 7.08
N LEU A 43 -4.87 8.88 7.12
CA LEU A 43 -5.25 10.27 7.39
C LEU A 43 -6.08 10.85 6.25
N GLU A 44 -5.74 10.56 5.01
CA GLU A 44 -6.54 10.94 3.84
C GLU A 44 -7.95 10.37 3.94
N THR A 45 -8.10 9.07 4.22
CA THR A 45 -9.41 8.44 4.44
C THR A 45 -10.20 9.11 5.56
N PHE A 46 -9.55 9.46 6.67
CA PHE A 46 -10.21 10.16 7.78
C PHE A 46 -10.71 11.56 7.35
N TYR A 47 -9.89 12.28 6.59
CA TYR A 47 -10.25 13.62 6.12
C TYR A 47 -11.39 13.60 5.09
N GLU A 48 -11.37 12.62 4.18
CA GLU A 48 -12.38 12.47 3.13
C GLU A 48 -13.69 11.89 3.70
N ASN A 49 -13.61 10.87 4.54
CA ASN A 49 -14.76 10.18 5.12
C ASN A 49 -14.41 9.56 6.48
N SER A 50 -14.68 10.29 7.55
CA SER A 50 -14.40 9.84 8.92
C SER A 50 -15.19 8.57 9.33
N TYR A 51 -16.37 8.34 8.75
CA TYR A 51 -17.16 7.14 8.99
C TYR A 51 -16.51 5.90 8.33
N GLU A 52 -16.03 6.03 7.11
CA GLU A 52 -15.27 4.97 6.44
C GLU A 52 -13.98 4.65 7.21
N TYR A 53 -13.29 5.68 7.71
CA TYR A 53 -12.13 5.50 8.58
C TYR A 53 -12.49 4.69 9.84
N PHE A 54 -13.60 5.02 10.51
CA PHE A 54 -14.08 4.30 11.67
C PHE A 54 -14.36 2.83 11.35
N LEU A 55 -15.03 2.53 10.25
CA LEU A 55 -15.31 1.15 9.84
C LEU A 55 -14.04 0.35 9.56
N ASN A 56 -13.11 0.94 8.78
CA ASN A 56 -11.92 0.24 8.30
C ASN A 56 -10.82 0.13 9.37
N TYR A 57 -10.62 1.16 10.18
CA TYR A 57 -9.48 1.27 11.09
C TYR A 57 -9.87 1.23 12.57
N GLY A 58 -11.06 1.69 12.93
CA GLY A 58 -11.63 1.53 14.28
C GLY A 58 -12.17 0.12 14.48
N LEU A 59 -13.17 -0.26 13.72
CA LEU A 59 -13.79 -1.58 13.80
C LEU A 59 -13.03 -2.68 13.05
N LYS A 60 -12.07 -2.31 12.20
CA LYS A 60 -11.25 -3.22 11.39
C LYS A 60 -12.09 -4.15 10.50
N LEU A 61 -13.22 -3.63 10.01
CA LEU A 61 -14.05 -4.37 9.06
C LEU A 61 -13.29 -4.55 7.75
N ARG A 62 -13.44 -5.71 7.14
CA ARG A 62 -12.83 -6.03 5.86
C ARG A 62 -13.91 -6.47 4.89
N ARG A 63 -13.84 -5.96 3.67
CA ARG A 63 -14.68 -6.48 2.58
C ARG A 63 -14.37 -7.96 2.37
N ARG A 64 -15.42 -8.73 2.07
CA ARG A 64 -15.24 -10.13 1.68
C ARG A 64 -14.41 -10.18 0.41
N PHE A 65 -13.38 -11.01 0.41
CA PHE A 65 -12.51 -11.18 -0.76
C PHE A 65 -13.29 -11.91 -1.85
N GLU A 66 -13.56 -11.24 -2.95
CA GLU A 66 -14.02 -11.85 -4.18
C GLU A 66 -12.78 -12.18 -5.01
N ASN A 67 -12.71 -13.41 -5.57
CA ASN A 67 -11.57 -13.88 -6.37
C ASN A 67 -11.56 -13.24 -7.78
N GLU A 68 -11.91 -11.97 -7.88
CA GLU A 68 -11.83 -11.20 -9.10
C GLU A 68 -10.52 -10.42 -9.16
N PHE A 69 -9.92 -10.39 -10.34
CA PHE A 69 -8.74 -9.59 -10.60
C PHE A 69 -9.15 -8.12 -10.73
N ASP A 70 -8.96 -7.37 -9.67
CA ASP A 70 -9.32 -5.96 -9.59
C ASP A 70 -8.13 -5.01 -9.84
N VAL A 71 -8.41 -3.71 -9.87
CA VAL A 71 -7.41 -2.65 -10.07
C VAL A 71 -6.33 -2.66 -8.99
N ILE A 72 -6.70 -3.01 -7.74
CA ILE A 72 -5.77 -3.09 -6.61
C ILE A 72 -4.79 -4.25 -6.82
N GLN A 73 -5.28 -5.38 -7.30
CA GLN A 73 -4.43 -6.54 -7.59
C GLN A 73 -3.49 -6.28 -8.78
N ALA A 74 -3.98 -5.54 -9.79
CA ALA A 74 -3.14 -5.09 -10.90
C ALA A 74 -2.01 -4.17 -10.41
N GLY A 75 -2.33 -3.19 -9.55
CA GLY A 75 -1.35 -2.32 -8.91
C GLY A 75 -0.33 -3.12 -8.08
N ASN A 76 -0.80 -4.04 -7.24
CA ASN A 76 0.07 -4.90 -6.44
C ASN A 76 1.02 -5.74 -7.31
N TYR A 77 0.52 -6.31 -8.43
CA TYR A 77 1.36 -7.06 -9.36
C TYR A 77 2.44 -6.19 -9.98
N PHE A 78 2.11 -4.96 -10.32
CA PHE A 78 3.03 -3.98 -10.86
C PHE A 78 4.15 -3.65 -9.87
N HIS A 79 3.79 -3.24 -8.66
CA HIS A 79 4.75 -2.92 -7.59
C HIS A 79 5.63 -4.13 -7.24
N GLU A 80 5.05 -5.30 -7.09
CA GLU A 80 5.78 -6.52 -6.75
C GLU A 80 6.77 -6.92 -7.86
N THR A 81 6.40 -6.73 -9.13
CA THR A 81 7.31 -7.00 -10.26
C THR A 81 8.58 -6.14 -10.15
N PHE A 82 8.43 -4.85 -9.89
CA PHE A 82 9.58 -3.94 -9.76
C PHE A 82 10.35 -4.15 -8.47
N ASP A 83 9.69 -4.45 -7.36
CA ASP A 83 10.35 -4.78 -6.10
C ASP A 83 11.27 -6.00 -6.26
N ARG A 84 10.74 -7.07 -6.83
CA ARG A 84 11.53 -8.29 -7.09
C ARG A 84 12.64 -8.06 -8.10
N LEU A 85 12.41 -7.23 -9.13
CA LEU A 85 13.44 -6.83 -10.09
C LEU A 85 14.60 -6.12 -9.38
N VAL A 86 14.33 -5.08 -8.58
CA VAL A 86 15.36 -4.32 -7.85
C VAL A 86 16.11 -5.21 -6.86
N LYS A 87 15.40 -6.05 -6.12
CA LYS A 87 16.02 -7.02 -5.19
C LYS A 87 16.95 -7.99 -5.92
N LYS A 88 16.56 -8.45 -7.11
CA LYS A 88 17.37 -9.35 -7.93
C LYS A 88 18.60 -8.65 -8.47
N LEU A 89 18.48 -7.42 -8.97
CA LEU A 89 19.59 -6.58 -9.42
C LEU A 89 20.60 -6.37 -8.28
N ASN A 90 20.13 -5.95 -7.10
CA ASN A 90 20.99 -5.76 -5.94
C ASN A 90 21.72 -7.04 -5.52
N LYS A 91 21.04 -8.20 -5.56
CA LYS A 91 21.65 -9.50 -5.24
C LYS A 91 22.74 -9.89 -6.24
N GLN A 92 22.58 -9.51 -7.50
CA GLN A 92 23.56 -9.78 -8.56
C GLN A 92 24.63 -8.70 -8.68
N HIS A 93 24.55 -7.64 -7.86
CA HIS A 93 25.43 -6.46 -7.96
C HIS A 93 25.44 -5.84 -9.37
N THR A 94 24.30 -5.89 -10.07
CA THR A 94 24.12 -5.40 -11.42
C THR A 94 23.25 -4.16 -11.41
N ASP A 95 23.61 -3.18 -12.23
CA ASP A 95 22.79 -1.96 -12.38
C ASP A 95 21.78 -2.15 -13.52
N LEU A 96 20.58 -1.61 -13.34
CA LEU A 96 19.54 -1.63 -14.37
C LEU A 96 19.99 -0.90 -15.64
N ALA A 97 20.78 0.17 -15.47
CA ALA A 97 21.33 0.93 -16.60
C ALA A 97 22.26 0.11 -17.49
N ASP A 98 22.99 -0.86 -16.91
CA ASP A 98 24.02 -1.63 -17.62
C ASP A 98 23.44 -2.81 -18.40
N LEU A 99 22.22 -3.23 -18.10
CA LEU A 99 21.58 -4.34 -18.80
C LEU A 99 21.34 -4.03 -20.27
N SER A 100 21.51 -5.03 -21.12
CA SER A 100 20.96 -5.02 -22.47
C SER A 100 19.43 -5.17 -22.45
N SER A 101 18.76 -4.89 -23.57
CA SER A 101 17.30 -5.09 -23.67
C SER A 101 16.90 -6.56 -23.48
N ILE A 102 17.73 -7.48 -23.95
CA ILE A 102 17.49 -8.92 -23.86
C ILE A 102 17.62 -9.40 -22.42
N GLU A 103 18.69 -9.00 -21.73
CA GLU A 103 18.93 -9.36 -20.31
C GLU A 103 17.82 -8.82 -19.42
N LEU A 104 17.36 -7.58 -19.64
CA LEU A 104 16.24 -7.00 -18.90
C LEU A 104 14.96 -7.84 -19.06
N GLU A 105 14.60 -8.21 -20.31
CA GLU A 105 13.42 -9.05 -20.55
C GLU A 105 13.56 -10.45 -19.94
N GLN A 106 14.71 -11.06 -20.01
CA GLN A 106 14.97 -12.35 -19.37
C GLN A 106 14.80 -12.26 -17.85
N MET A 107 15.30 -11.18 -17.25
CA MET A 107 15.17 -10.94 -15.82
C MET A 107 13.73 -10.70 -15.41
N LEU A 108 12.98 -9.86 -16.15
CA LEU A 108 11.56 -9.62 -15.93
C LEU A 108 10.75 -10.91 -16.06
N ASN A 109 10.98 -11.69 -17.11
CA ASN A 109 10.26 -12.94 -17.32
C ASN A 109 10.53 -13.94 -16.19
N SER A 110 11.77 -14.01 -15.67
CA SER A 110 12.08 -14.87 -14.54
C SER A 110 11.35 -14.45 -13.26
N VAL A 111 11.22 -13.13 -13.02
CA VAL A 111 10.47 -12.60 -11.87
C VAL A 111 8.98 -12.90 -12.01
N ARG A 112 8.40 -12.62 -13.17
CA ARG A 112 6.97 -12.83 -13.45
C ARG A 112 6.54 -14.28 -13.35
N ASN A 113 7.35 -15.20 -13.87
CA ASN A 113 7.06 -16.63 -13.79
C ASN A 113 6.99 -17.09 -12.33
N VAL A 114 7.98 -16.72 -11.51
CA VAL A 114 7.94 -17.04 -10.07
C VAL A 114 6.70 -16.45 -9.40
N MET A 115 6.34 -15.19 -9.71
CA MET A 115 5.16 -14.56 -9.13
C MET A 115 3.86 -15.27 -9.53
N LYS A 116 3.73 -15.69 -10.79
CA LYS A 116 2.53 -16.40 -11.29
C LYS A 116 2.36 -17.78 -10.70
N ASP A 117 3.46 -18.44 -10.34
CA ASP A 117 3.43 -19.76 -9.72
C ASP A 117 3.22 -19.71 -8.19
N GLU A 118 3.33 -18.52 -7.59
CA GLU A 118 3.23 -18.32 -6.16
C GLU A 118 1.91 -17.66 -5.71
N GLY A 119 1.45 -18.06 -4.51
CA GLY A 119 0.44 -17.35 -3.75
C GLY A 119 -0.88 -17.07 -4.48
N LYS A 120 -1.33 -15.86 -4.38
CA LYS A 120 -2.64 -15.42 -4.91
C LYS A 120 -2.71 -15.40 -6.44
N TYR A 121 -1.59 -15.18 -7.13
CA TYR A 121 -1.58 -15.08 -8.57
C TYR A 121 -1.80 -16.44 -9.26
N SER A 122 -1.30 -17.54 -8.67
CA SER A 122 -1.50 -18.88 -9.22
C SER A 122 -2.97 -19.26 -9.33
N GLN A 123 -3.80 -18.85 -8.36
CA GLN A 123 -5.23 -19.09 -8.37
C GLN A 123 -5.92 -18.27 -9.46
N LEU A 124 -5.53 -17.03 -9.66
CA LEU A 124 -6.07 -16.14 -10.69
C LEU A 124 -5.71 -16.59 -12.11
N MET A 125 -4.57 -17.25 -12.28
CA MET A 125 -4.13 -17.79 -13.58
C MET A 125 -4.98 -18.94 -14.10
N ASN A 126 -5.90 -19.50 -13.32
CA ASN A 126 -6.82 -20.53 -13.78
C ASN A 126 -7.93 -19.98 -14.70
N ASP A 127 -8.20 -18.68 -14.67
CA ASP A 127 -9.18 -18.02 -15.52
C ASP A 127 -8.54 -17.44 -16.81
N PRO A 128 -9.08 -17.76 -18.03
CA PRO A 128 -8.54 -17.25 -19.30
C PRO A 128 -8.56 -15.72 -19.41
N PHE A 129 -9.57 -15.06 -18.86
CA PHE A 129 -9.64 -13.60 -18.87
C PHE A 129 -8.53 -12.99 -18.02
N ASN A 130 -8.29 -13.53 -16.82
CA ASN A 130 -7.19 -13.10 -15.98
C ASN A 130 -5.83 -13.35 -16.65
N GLN A 131 -5.64 -14.47 -17.36
CA GLN A 131 -4.42 -14.73 -18.14
C GLN A 131 -4.17 -13.63 -19.18
N TYR A 132 -5.23 -13.17 -19.85
CA TYR A 132 -5.11 -12.05 -20.78
C TYR A 132 -4.73 -10.75 -20.08
N LEU A 133 -5.34 -10.44 -18.93
CA LEU A 133 -4.98 -9.26 -18.14
C LEU A 133 -3.51 -9.31 -17.68
N PHE A 134 -3.03 -10.45 -17.23
CA PHE A 134 -1.60 -10.62 -16.88
C PHE A 134 -0.68 -10.39 -18.07
N LYS A 135 -1.04 -10.82 -19.28
CA LYS A 135 -0.27 -10.50 -20.50
C LYS A 135 -0.20 -8.99 -20.76
N CYS A 136 -1.32 -8.28 -20.57
CA CYS A 136 -1.35 -6.82 -20.69
C CYS A 136 -0.46 -6.13 -19.63
N LEU A 137 -0.50 -6.62 -18.39
CA LEU A 137 0.37 -6.11 -17.33
C LEU A 137 1.85 -6.41 -17.60
N ASP A 138 2.16 -7.62 -18.06
CA ASP A 138 3.54 -7.98 -18.44
C ASP A 138 4.07 -7.04 -19.52
N HIS A 139 3.27 -6.74 -20.54
CA HIS A 139 3.64 -5.79 -21.59
C HIS A 139 3.85 -4.37 -21.03
N THR A 140 2.97 -3.94 -20.13
CA THR A 140 3.07 -2.62 -19.49
C THR A 140 4.30 -2.53 -18.60
N THR A 141 4.57 -3.53 -17.78
CA THR A 141 5.77 -3.58 -16.92
C THR A 141 7.05 -3.63 -17.74
N SER A 142 7.09 -4.32 -18.91
CA SER A 142 8.22 -4.28 -19.83
C SER A 142 8.46 -2.86 -20.34
N LYS A 143 7.44 -2.19 -20.86
CA LYS A 143 7.56 -0.80 -21.33
C LYS A 143 8.11 0.14 -20.27
N VAL A 144 7.59 0.06 -19.06
CA VAL A 144 8.03 0.89 -17.93
C VAL A 144 9.47 0.58 -17.56
N ALA A 145 9.85 -0.69 -17.47
CA ALA A 145 11.22 -1.10 -17.17
C ALA A 145 12.23 -0.61 -18.22
N HIS A 146 11.90 -0.69 -19.50
CA HIS A 146 12.75 -0.17 -20.58
C HIS A 146 12.88 1.35 -20.53
N ASN A 147 11.78 2.07 -20.24
CA ASN A 147 11.84 3.52 -20.07
C ASN A 147 12.66 3.90 -18.83
N TRP A 148 12.50 3.18 -17.73
CA TRP A 148 13.28 3.39 -16.52
C TRP A 148 14.77 3.15 -16.77
N ARG A 149 15.14 2.03 -17.41
CA ARG A 149 16.51 1.76 -17.81
C ARG A 149 17.11 2.89 -18.66
N ARG A 150 16.34 3.40 -19.63
CA ARG A 150 16.79 4.52 -20.48
C ARG A 150 17.03 5.78 -19.66
N SER A 151 16.11 6.14 -18.77
CA SER A 151 16.25 7.29 -17.88
C SER A 151 17.50 7.18 -16.99
N LEU A 152 17.75 5.98 -16.43
CA LEU A 152 18.95 5.75 -15.60
C LEU A 152 20.26 5.83 -16.39
N LYS A 153 20.26 5.55 -17.70
CA LYS A 153 21.44 5.75 -18.57
C LYS A 153 21.79 7.23 -18.77
N GLU A 154 20.78 8.09 -18.75
CA GLU A 154 20.92 9.53 -18.98
C GLU A 154 21.18 10.32 -17.68
N THR A 155 21.13 9.65 -16.53
CA THR A 155 21.26 10.27 -15.21
C THR A 155 22.27 9.53 -14.34
N PRO A 156 22.87 10.19 -13.33
CA PRO A 156 23.73 9.54 -12.34
C PRO A 156 22.93 8.68 -11.32
N LEU A 157 21.61 8.63 -11.45
CA LEU A 157 20.74 7.89 -10.55
C LEU A 157 20.88 6.38 -10.73
N ARG A 158 20.78 5.65 -9.62
CA ARG A 158 20.79 4.19 -9.61
C ARG A 158 19.67 3.68 -8.72
N ALA A 159 18.91 2.71 -9.22
CA ALA A 159 17.86 2.04 -8.48
C ALA A 159 18.45 1.28 -7.29
N LYS A 160 18.18 1.70 -6.08
CA LYS A 160 18.77 1.11 -4.88
C LYS A 160 17.78 0.38 -4.01
N TYR A 161 16.63 0.98 -3.75
CA TYR A 161 15.61 0.37 -2.92
C TYR A 161 14.25 0.44 -3.61
N SER A 162 13.44 -0.57 -3.37
CA SER A 162 12.02 -0.59 -3.68
C SER A 162 11.25 -1.01 -2.44
N GLU A 163 10.02 -0.57 -2.31
CA GLU A 163 9.13 -0.90 -1.20
C GLU A 163 9.79 -0.64 0.17
N LEU A 164 10.54 0.48 0.28
CA LEU A 164 11.31 0.83 1.47
C LEU A 164 10.39 1.37 2.56
N SER A 165 10.22 0.59 3.62
CA SER A 165 9.36 0.94 4.74
C SER A 165 10.03 1.95 5.69
N PHE A 166 9.22 2.86 6.23
CA PHE A 166 9.63 3.81 7.27
C PHE A 166 8.57 3.89 8.38
N GLY A 167 8.99 4.27 9.56
CA GLY A 167 8.12 4.46 10.72
C GLY A 167 8.35 3.43 11.81
N LEU A 168 7.29 3.11 12.55
CA LEU A 168 7.38 2.30 13.77
C LEU A 168 8.01 0.93 13.54
N GLY A 169 9.15 0.67 14.20
CA GLY A 169 9.86 -0.62 14.10
C GLY A 169 10.76 -0.76 12.88
N GLU A 170 10.76 0.22 11.97
CA GLU A 170 11.59 0.19 10.76
C GLU A 170 12.95 0.88 10.98
N LYS A 171 13.91 0.56 10.11
CA LYS A 171 15.25 1.17 10.16
C LYS A 171 15.21 2.68 9.90
N ILE A 172 14.29 3.12 9.06
CA ILE A 172 14.05 4.52 8.75
C ILE A 172 12.98 5.05 9.71
N LYS A 173 13.32 6.09 10.44
CA LYS A 173 12.38 6.72 11.38
C LYS A 173 11.24 7.38 10.62
N GLY A 174 10.03 7.22 11.17
CA GLY A 174 8.85 7.94 10.70
C GLY A 174 8.85 9.41 11.10
N LEU A 175 7.94 10.16 10.53
CA LEU A 175 7.67 11.54 10.91
C LEU A 175 6.72 11.56 12.11
N SER A 176 7.10 12.26 13.16
CA SER A 176 6.27 12.46 14.36
C SER A 176 5.71 13.86 14.37
N LEU A 177 4.40 13.96 14.37
CA LEU A 177 3.67 15.24 14.45
C LEU A 177 3.09 15.41 15.86
N LYS A 178 3.26 16.57 16.43
CA LYS A 178 2.60 16.97 17.68
C LYS A 178 1.32 17.71 17.33
N VAL A 179 0.20 17.22 17.80
CA VAL A 179 -1.11 17.84 17.58
C VAL A 179 -1.55 18.45 18.92
N PRO A 180 -1.65 19.78 19.04
CA PRO A 180 -2.17 20.42 20.24
C PRO A 180 -3.66 20.13 20.39
N ASP A 181 -4.07 19.75 21.57
CA ASP A 181 -5.48 19.54 21.93
C ASP A 181 -5.77 20.17 23.30
N ILE A 182 -7.06 20.32 23.62
CA ILE A 182 -7.57 20.90 24.89
C ILE A 182 -7.08 20.08 26.10
N SER A 183 -6.89 18.76 25.91
CA SER A 183 -6.46 17.82 26.96
C SER A 183 -4.95 17.58 27.05
N GLY A 184 -4.14 18.16 26.13
CA GLY A 184 -2.69 17.98 26.14
C GLY A 184 -2.06 17.94 24.75
N GLN A 185 -0.86 17.39 24.64
CA GLN A 185 -0.19 17.17 23.36
C GLN A 185 -0.36 15.71 22.93
N HIS A 186 -1.13 15.50 21.89
CA HIS A 186 -1.20 14.21 21.21
C HIS A 186 -0.09 14.10 20.16
N LYS A 187 0.35 12.87 19.93
CA LYS A 187 1.40 12.54 18.98
C LYS A 187 0.85 11.65 17.88
N VAL A 188 1.10 12.04 16.64
CA VAL A 188 0.81 11.21 15.47
C VAL A 188 2.14 10.77 14.87
N ASP A 189 2.42 9.48 14.91
CA ASP A 189 3.59 8.89 14.28
C ASP A 189 3.19 8.33 12.91
N LEU A 190 3.75 8.94 11.85
CA LEU A 190 3.51 8.52 10.47
C LEU A 190 4.42 7.36 10.09
N ARG A 191 3.83 6.39 9.46
CA ARG A 191 4.50 5.25 8.84
C ARG A 191 4.06 5.10 7.39
N GLY A 192 4.90 4.49 6.59
CA GLY A 192 4.58 4.25 5.19
C GLY A 192 5.64 3.44 4.49
N LYS A 193 5.51 3.40 3.18
CA LYS A 193 6.41 2.71 2.30
C LYS A 193 6.71 3.59 1.09
N MET A 194 7.96 3.66 0.69
CA MET A 194 8.40 4.33 -0.52
C MET A 194 8.53 3.29 -1.62
N ASP A 195 7.78 3.45 -2.70
CA ASP A 195 7.74 2.47 -3.80
C ASP A 195 9.11 2.31 -4.47
N ARG A 196 9.86 3.40 -4.57
CA ARG A 196 11.19 3.43 -5.19
C ARG A 196 12.08 4.49 -4.56
N VAL A 197 13.35 4.14 -4.37
CA VAL A 197 14.40 5.09 -3.95
C VAL A 197 15.60 4.91 -4.87
N ASP A 198 15.93 5.96 -5.60
CA ASP A 198 17.13 6.03 -6.44
C ASP A 198 18.20 6.85 -5.71
N LEU A 199 19.43 6.39 -5.77
CA LEU A 199 20.58 7.10 -5.22
C LEU A 199 21.46 7.63 -6.35
N ALA A 200 21.97 8.83 -6.16
CA ALA A 200 23.03 9.38 -7.01
C ALA A 200 24.31 9.52 -6.18
N ASN A 201 25.43 9.07 -6.71
CA ASN A 201 26.72 9.28 -6.10
C ASN A 201 27.35 10.54 -6.68
N PHE A 202 27.46 11.57 -5.84
CA PHE A 202 28.16 12.82 -6.15
C PHE A 202 29.33 12.99 -5.19
N ASN A 203 30.56 13.00 -5.70
CA ASN A 203 31.77 13.22 -4.92
C ASN A 203 31.93 12.26 -3.73
N ASP A 204 31.77 10.96 -3.97
CA ASP A 204 31.82 9.90 -2.97
C ASP A 204 30.80 10.00 -1.81
N LYS A 205 29.74 10.77 -2.00
CA LYS A 205 28.60 10.82 -1.08
C LYS A 205 27.32 10.42 -1.79
N ASP A 206 26.66 9.43 -1.25
CA ASP A 206 25.32 9.06 -1.69
C ASP A 206 24.33 10.18 -1.36
N GLN A 207 23.64 10.69 -2.36
CA GLN A 207 22.53 11.63 -2.18
C GLN A 207 21.24 10.96 -2.62
N VAL A 208 20.20 11.11 -1.82
CA VAL A 208 18.83 10.64 -2.11
C VAL A 208 18.11 11.75 -2.86
N LEU A 209 17.49 11.40 -3.96
CA LEU A 209 16.57 12.26 -4.70
C LEU A 209 15.16 11.73 -4.57
#